data_79677fda8ad661bbd699bd1e2344c75f
#
_entry.id   79677fda8ad661bbd699bd1e2344c75f
#
_cell.length_a   1.000
_cell.length_b   1.000
_cell.length_c   1.000
_cell.angle_alpha   90.00
_cell.angle_beta   90.00
_cell.angle_gamma   90.00
#
_symmetry.space_group_name_H-M   'P 1'
#
loop_
_entity.id
_entity.type
_entity.pdbx_description
1 polymer ?
#
loop_
_entity_poly.entity_id
_entity_poly.type
_entity_poly.pdbx_seq_one_letter_code
_entity_poly.pdbx_strand_id
1 'polypeptide(L)'
;MSEIKGRIHSTESFGAADGPGVRFIVFVQGCRMRCRYCHNPDTWSMEGDDTTVEMSPEEILSKALRYKSYWKNGGGITVSGGEPLLQIDFLLELFKQAKAEGVSTCIDTAGNPFTREEPFFSKFQELMKYTDLLLLDLKEI
;
A
#
# COMPACT_ATOMS: atom_id res chain seq x y z
N MET A 1 7.12 -13.98 13.13
CA MET A 1 7.31 -12.54 12.94
C MET A 1 8.02 -12.29 11.62
N SER A 2 7.50 -11.37 10.83
CA SER A 2 8.08 -11.07 9.53
C SER A 2 9.35 -10.23 9.66
N GLU A 3 10.37 -10.56 8.88
CA GLU A 3 11.58 -9.74 8.77
C GLU A 3 11.46 -8.68 7.68
N ILE A 4 10.43 -8.78 6.84
CA ILE A 4 10.19 -7.84 5.75
C ILE A 4 9.64 -6.54 6.33
N LYS A 5 10.21 -5.42 5.90
CA LYS A 5 9.74 -4.11 6.32
C LYS A 5 9.44 -3.24 5.10
N GLY A 6 8.45 -2.39 5.25
CA GLY A 6 8.11 -1.40 4.24
C GLY A 6 8.67 -0.05 4.60
N ARG A 7 9.05 0.72 3.57
CA ARG A 7 9.43 2.11 3.76
C ARG A 7 8.16 2.96 3.70
N ILE A 8 7.78 3.52 4.84
CA ILE A 8 6.50 4.20 5.03
C ILE A 8 6.74 5.70 5.14
N HIS A 9 6.09 6.47 4.28
CA HIS A 9 6.13 7.91 4.35
C HIS A 9 5.21 8.42 5.47
N SER A 10 3.98 7.97 5.47
CA SER A 10 2.98 8.43 6.44
C SER A 10 1.77 7.49 6.43
N THR A 11 0.87 7.71 7.38
CA THR A 11 -0.41 7.00 7.43
C THR A 11 -1.52 8.00 7.68
N GLU A 12 -2.73 7.66 7.22
CA GLU A 12 -3.93 8.44 7.47
C GLU A 12 -5.02 7.51 8.00
N SER A 13 -5.55 7.83 9.18
CA SER A 13 -6.46 6.92 9.87
C SER A 13 -7.90 6.94 9.35
N PHE A 14 -8.32 8.02 8.72
CA PHE A 14 -9.70 8.23 8.30
C PHE A 14 -9.81 8.65 6.84
N GLY A 15 -9.05 8.00 5.96
CA GLY A 15 -9.09 8.32 4.54
C GLY A 15 -10.39 7.89 3.89
N ALA A 16 -10.91 8.72 2.98
CA ALA A 16 -12.17 8.46 2.29
C ALA A 16 -12.03 8.48 0.76
N ALA A 17 -10.88 8.85 0.24
CA ALA A 17 -10.69 9.05 -1.20
C ALA A 17 -10.08 7.84 -1.92
N ASP A 18 -9.39 6.97 -1.20
CA ASP A 18 -8.59 5.88 -1.78
C ASP A 18 -9.22 4.53 -1.49
N GLY A 19 -10.42 4.32 -1.97
CA GLY A 19 -11.13 3.07 -1.82
C GLY A 19 -12.48 3.23 -1.13
N PRO A 20 -13.25 2.15 -1.00
CA PRO A 20 -14.59 2.21 -0.42
C PRO A 20 -14.57 2.55 1.07
N GLY A 21 -15.48 3.40 1.47
CA GLY A 21 -15.71 3.72 2.87
C GLY A 21 -14.58 4.51 3.51
N VAL A 22 -14.58 4.55 4.82
CA VAL A 22 -13.50 5.16 5.60
C VAL A 22 -12.43 4.12 5.83
N ARG A 23 -11.18 4.43 5.47
CA ARG A 23 -10.10 3.45 5.45
C ARG A 23 -8.86 3.97 6.16
N PHE A 24 -8.03 3.02 6.60
CA PHE A 24 -6.68 3.32 7.06
C PHE A 24 -5.77 3.30 5.84
N ILE A 25 -5.12 4.41 5.54
CA ILE A 25 -4.28 4.55 4.35
C ILE A 25 -2.81 4.57 4.74
N VAL A 26 -2.02 3.73 4.07
CA VAL A 26 -0.57 3.67 4.23
C VAL A 26 0.07 4.28 2.99
N PHE A 27 0.81 5.35 3.16
CA PHE A 27 1.55 5.99 2.06
C PHE A 27 2.98 5.53 2.09
N VAL A 28 3.37 4.73 1.10
CA VAL A 28 4.73 4.21 1.02
C VAL A 28 5.67 5.19 0.35
N GLN A 29 6.96 5.07 0.68
CA GLN A 29 8.01 5.88 0.09
C GLN A 29 8.55 5.21 -1.17
N GLY A 30 8.81 6.00 -2.21
CA GLY A 30 9.45 5.55 -3.43
C GLY A 30 8.54 5.49 -4.62
N CYS A 31 8.93 6.15 -5.70
CA CYS A 31 8.19 6.13 -6.95
C CYS A 31 9.16 6.43 -8.09
N ARG A 32 9.16 5.57 -9.13
CA ARG A 32 10.00 5.77 -10.32
C ARG A 32 9.39 6.73 -11.31
N MET A 33 8.07 6.93 -11.23
CA MET A 33 7.37 7.87 -12.09
C MET A 33 7.28 9.22 -11.41
N ARG A 34 8.01 10.19 -11.89
CA ARG A 34 7.91 11.56 -11.41
C ARG A 34 6.91 12.31 -12.27
N CYS A 35 5.69 11.85 -12.19
CA CYS A 35 4.58 12.35 -12.98
C CYS A 35 4.18 13.74 -12.51
N ARG A 36 3.85 14.64 -13.49
CA ARG A 36 3.46 16.01 -13.14
C ARG A 36 2.20 16.08 -12.29
N TYR A 37 1.44 15.02 -12.24
CA TYR A 37 0.19 14.96 -11.47
C TYR A 37 0.32 14.20 -10.17
N CYS A 38 1.56 13.91 -9.73
CA CYS A 38 1.77 13.22 -8.47
C CYS A 38 1.39 14.12 -7.30
N HIS A 39 0.58 13.59 -6.38
CA HIS A 39 0.09 14.34 -5.22
C HIS A 39 1.10 14.44 -4.09
N ASN A 40 2.07 13.53 -4.07
CA ASN A 40 3.03 13.44 -2.97
C ASN A 40 4.46 13.43 -3.49
N PRO A 41 5.01 14.58 -3.90
CA PRO A 41 6.40 14.62 -4.38
C PRO A 41 7.42 14.09 -3.36
N ASP A 42 7.12 14.21 -2.09
CA ASP A 42 7.99 13.72 -1.00
C ASP A 42 8.21 12.22 -1.06
N THR A 43 7.31 11.47 -1.74
CA THR A 43 7.45 10.02 -1.86
C THR A 43 8.28 9.59 -3.07
N TRP A 44 8.81 10.54 -3.85
CA TRP A 44 9.58 10.23 -5.06
C TRP A 44 10.92 9.56 -4.77
N SER A 45 11.53 9.84 -3.64
CA SER A 45 12.81 9.26 -3.29
C SER A 45 12.67 7.77 -3.00
N MET A 46 13.48 6.95 -3.68
CA MET A 46 13.47 5.51 -3.48
C MET A 46 14.08 5.12 -2.13
N GLU A 47 14.97 5.93 -1.61
CA GLU A 47 15.66 5.66 -0.34
C GLU A 47 14.95 6.25 0.86
N GLY A 48 14.03 7.18 0.61
CA GLY A 48 13.35 7.88 1.67
C GLY A 48 14.11 9.12 2.15
N ASP A 49 13.59 9.74 3.17
CA ASP A 49 14.19 10.91 3.80
C ASP A 49 13.97 10.83 5.32
N ASP A 50 14.15 11.97 6.02
CA ASP A 50 14.02 12.00 7.47
C ASP A 50 12.60 11.68 7.96
N THR A 51 11.59 11.78 7.09
CA THR A 51 10.21 11.47 7.46
C THR A 51 9.85 10.01 7.22
N THR A 52 10.70 9.27 6.50
CA THR A 52 10.46 7.88 6.17
C THR A 52 10.79 6.98 7.36
N VAL A 53 9.87 6.06 7.65
CA VAL A 53 10.02 5.10 8.74
C VAL A 53 9.89 3.70 8.17
N GLU A 54 10.75 2.78 8.62
CA GLU A 54 10.60 1.37 8.29
C GLU A 54 9.65 0.73 9.29
N MET A 55 8.63 0.05 8.79
CA MET A 55 7.64 -0.63 9.62
C MET A 55 7.39 -2.03 9.09
N SER A 56 7.20 -2.96 10.01
CA SER A 56 6.83 -4.33 9.64
C SER A 56 5.34 -4.40 9.30
N PRO A 57 4.90 -5.44 8.56
CA PRO A 57 3.47 -5.66 8.33
C PRO A 57 2.69 -5.76 9.63
N GLU A 58 3.26 -6.41 10.65
CA GLU A 58 2.62 -6.54 11.95
C GLU A 58 2.38 -5.19 12.62
N GLU A 59 3.36 -4.29 12.54
CA GLU A 59 3.24 -2.94 13.11
C GLU A 59 2.15 -2.14 12.41
N ILE A 60 2.09 -2.21 11.09
CA ILE A 60 1.07 -1.50 10.30
C ILE A 60 -0.32 -2.06 10.63
N LEU A 61 -0.46 -3.39 10.63
CA LEU A 61 -1.75 -4.00 10.90
C LEU A 61 -2.23 -3.69 12.32
N SER A 62 -1.36 -3.75 13.30
CA SER A 62 -1.69 -3.41 14.68
C SER A 62 -2.19 -1.97 14.79
N LYS A 63 -1.51 -1.05 14.11
CA LYS A 63 -1.91 0.37 14.10
C LYS A 63 -3.26 0.56 13.43
N ALA A 64 -3.48 -0.12 12.30
CA ALA A 64 -4.74 -0.03 11.56
C ALA A 64 -5.91 -0.58 12.37
N LEU A 65 -5.72 -1.70 13.04
CA LEU A 65 -6.80 -2.34 13.80
C LEU A 65 -7.33 -1.48 14.95
N ARG A 66 -6.55 -0.51 15.44
CA ARG A 66 -7.04 0.45 16.44
C ARG A 66 -8.21 1.26 15.94
N TYR A 67 -8.35 1.39 14.63
CA TYR A 67 -9.39 2.21 14.00
C TYR A 67 -10.48 1.38 13.35
N LYS A 68 -10.47 0.07 13.57
CA LYS A 68 -11.42 -0.85 12.92
C LYS A 68 -12.87 -0.46 13.14
N SER A 69 -13.21 0.04 14.32
CA SER A 69 -14.58 0.45 14.63
C SER A 69 -15.08 1.64 13.79
N TYR A 70 -14.16 2.37 13.16
CA TYR A 70 -14.52 3.51 12.31
C TYR A 70 -14.62 3.14 10.84
N TRP A 71 -14.29 1.90 10.47
CA TRP A 71 -14.35 1.46 9.08
C TRP A 71 -15.79 1.12 8.70
N LYS A 72 -16.40 2.02 7.93
CA LYS A 72 -17.79 1.87 7.50
C LYS A 72 -17.84 1.79 5.98
N ASN A 73 -18.93 1.23 5.46
CA ASN A 73 -19.19 1.15 4.01
C ASN A 73 -18.08 0.44 3.25
N GLY A 74 -17.58 -0.67 3.82
CA GLY A 74 -16.56 -1.47 3.17
C GLY A 74 -15.14 -1.01 3.44
N GLY A 75 -14.92 -0.26 4.52
CA GLY A 75 -13.60 0.23 4.88
C GLY A 75 -12.60 -0.88 5.20
N GLY A 76 -11.33 -0.52 5.31
CA GLY A 76 -10.24 -1.44 5.58
C GLY A 76 -8.89 -0.74 5.43
N ILE A 77 -7.94 -1.41 4.79
CA ILE A 77 -6.59 -0.87 4.57
C ILE A 77 -6.37 -0.60 3.08
N THR A 78 -5.86 0.58 2.77
CA THR A 78 -5.40 0.93 1.43
C THR A 78 -3.91 1.26 1.49
N VAL A 79 -3.13 0.73 0.55
CA VAL A 79 -1.73 1.11 0.40
C VAL A 79 -1.61 1.97 -0.85
N SER A 80 -1.07 3.17 -0.67
CA SER A 80 -0.96 4.19 -1.70
C SER A 80 0.40 4.89 -1.55
N GLY A 81 0.51 6.11 -1.99
CA GLY A 81 1.67 6.95 -1.71
C GLY A 81 2.50 7.16 -2.93
N GLY A 82 3.79 6.77 -2.89
CA GLY A 82 4.65 6.57 -4.02
C GLY A 82 4.11 5.47 -4.90
N GLU A 83 4.87 4.41 -5.11
CA GLU A 83 4.37 3.27 -5.89
C GLU A 83 4.41 1.99 -5.04
N PRO A 84 3.24 1.51 -4.57
CA PRO A 84 3.21 0.34 -3.69
C PRO A 84 3.83 -0.93 -4.28
N LEU A 85 3.68 -1.15 -5.59
CA LEU A 85 4.21 -2.36 -6.22
C LEU A 85 5.73 -2.44 -6.18
N LEU A 86 6.43 -1.34 -5.92
CA LEU A 86 7.89 -1.37 -5.71
C LEU A 86 8.26 -2.06 -4.40
N GLN A 87 7.29 -2.23 -3.50
CA GLN A 87 7.49 -2.91 -2.23
C GLN A 87 6.57 -4.12 -2.13
N ILE A 88 6.54 -4.93 -3.19
CA ILE A 88 5.57 -6.02 -3.32
C ILE A 88 5.70 -7.08 -2.22
N ASP A 89 6.92 -7.34 -1.73
CA ASP A 89 7.11 -8.31 -0.65
C ASP A 89 6.44 -7.84 0.64
N PHE A 90 6.55 -6.55 0.94
CA PHE A 90 5.88 -5.96 2.10
C PHE A 90 4.36 -6.02 1.94
N LEU A 91 3.86 -5.65 0.76
CA LEU A 91 2.42 -5.71 0.46
C LEU A 91 1.87 -7.11 0.64
N LEU A 92 2.56 -8.09 0.08
CA LEU A 92 2.11 -9.48 0.13
C LEU A 92 1.96 -9.94 1.58
N GLU A 93 2.95 -9.68 2.41
CA GLU A 93 2.91 -10.10 3.81
C GLU A 93 1.83 -9.34 4.59
N LEU A 94 1.72 -8.03 4.37
CA LEU A 94 0.69 -7.22 5.02
C LEU A 94 -0.71 -7.71 4.67
N PHE A 95 -0.97 -7.96 3.38
CA PHE A 95 -2.31 -8.34 2.94
C PHE A 95 -2.67 -9.76 3.37
N LYS A 96 -1.70 -10.68 3.41
CA LYS A 96 -1.95 -12.01 3.98
C LYS A 96 -2.43 -11.91 5.40
N GLN A 97 -1.76 -11.11 6.22
CA GLN A 97 -2.12 -10.93 7.62
C GLN A 97 -3.46 -10.19 7.76
N ALA A 98 -3.69 -9.18 6.93
CA ALA A 98 -4.95 -8.43 6.96
C ALA A 98 -6.14 -9.33 6.64
N LYS A 99 -6.02 -10.17 5.61
CA LYS A 99 -7.11 -11.08 5.25
C LYS A 99 -7.35 -12.13 6.33
N ALA A 100 -6.31 -12.56 7.03
CA ALA A 100 -6.47 -13.46 8.17
C ALA A 100 -7.31 -12.84 9.28
N GLU A 101 -7.30 -11.51 9.38
CA GLU A 101 -8.10 -10.76 10.35
C GLU A 101 -9.44 -10.30 9.77
N GLY A 102 -9.77 -10.71 8.57
CA GLY A 102 -11.03 -10.32 7.91
C GLY A 102 -11.07 -8.88 7.45
N VAL A 103 -9.91 -8.27 7.19
CA VAL A 103 -9.80 -6.86 6.81
C VAL A 103 -9.82 -6.71 5.29
N SER A 104 -10.63 -5.77 4.78
CA SER A 104 -10.64 -5.43 3.36
C SER A 104 -9.32 -4.79 2.95
N THR A 105 -8.81 -5.15 1.77
CA THR A 105 -7.52 -4.69 1.27
C THR A 105 -7.67 -4.00 -0.08
N CYS A 106 -6.94 -2.92 -0.27
CA CYS A 106 -6.96 -2.13 -1.50
C CYS A 106 -5.56 -1.63 -1.83
N ILE A 107 -5.20 -1.65 -3.10
CA ILE A 107 -3.95 -1.07 -3.60
C ILE A 107 -4.29 0.05 -4.57
N ASP A 108 -3.68 1.21 -4.39
CA ASP A 108 -3.74 2.32 -5.33
C ASP A 108 -2.39 2.41 -6.03
N THR A 109 -2.33 2.08 -7.30
CA THR A 109 -1.07 1.96 -8.04
C THR A 109 -1.18 2.56 -9.43
N ALA A 110 -0.06 3.07 -9.94
CA ALA A 110 0.05 3.50 -11.34
C ALA A 110 0.32 2.31 -12.27
N GLY A 111 0.72 1.16 -11.72
CA GLY A 111 0.93 -0.06 -12.49
C GLY A 111 2.26 -0.15 -13.22
N ASN A 112 3.10 0.89 -13.14
CA ASN A 112 4.33 0.90 -13.95
C ASN A 112 5.36 -0.17 -13.59
N PRO A 113 5.44 -0.68 -12.32
CA PRO A 113 6.36 -1.79 -12.04
C PRO A 113 5.88 -3.15 -12.55
N PHE A 114 4.62 -3.23 -12.99
CA PHE A 114 4.07 -4.52 -13.42
C PHE A 114 4.87 -5.10 -14.59
N THR A 115 5.19 -6.39 -14.50
CA THR A 115 5.85 -7.15 -15.55
C THR A 115 5.44 -8.61 -15.43
N ARG A 116 5.50 -9.34 -16.53
CA ARG A 116 5.27 -10.79 -16.51
C ARG A 116 6.55 -11.55 -16.23
N GLU A 117 7.67 -10.85 -16.03
CA GLU A 117 8.93 -11.49 -15.69
C GLU A 117 8.95 -11.92 -14.22
N GLU A 118 9.64 -13.03 -13.96
CA GLU A 118 9.81 -13.52 -12.62
C GLU A 118 11.01 -12.85 -11.95
N PRO A 119 11.01 -12.70 -10.62
CA PRO A 119 10.03 -13.26 -9.67
C PRO A 119 8.80 -12.38 -9.44
N PHE A 120 8.72 -11.21 -10.07
CA PHE A 120 7.63 -10.29 -9.83
C PHE A 120 6.26 -10.89 -10.15
N PHE A 121 6.14 -11.54 -11.30
CA PHE A 121 4.84 -12.01 -11.76
C PHE A 121 4.19 -13.01 -10.79
N SER A 122 4.96 -13.96 -10.28
CA SER A 122 4.44 -14.92 -9.30
C SER A 122 4.03 -14.22 -8.00
N LYS A 123 4.81 -13.25 -7.56
CA LYS A 123 4.48 -12.47 -6.37
C LYS A 123 3.21 -11.65 -6.57
N PHE A 124 3.05 -11.06 -7.75
CA PHE A 124 1.86 -10.29 -8.09
C PHE A 124 0.61 -11.16 -8.09
N GLN A 125 0.71 -12.35 -8.69
CA GLN A 125 -0.41 -13.29 -8.70
C GLN A 125 -0.80 -13.70 -7.29
N GLU A 126 0.18 -13.95 -6.43
CA GLU A 126 -0.07 -14.28 -5.03
C GLU A 126 -0.71 -13.11 -4.29
N LEU A 127 -0.21 -11.90 -4.53
CA LEU A 127 -0.75 -10.69 -3.92
C LEU A 127 -2.23 -10.50 -4.27
N MET A 128 -2.60 -10.76 -5.53
CA MET A 128 -3.99 -10.59 -5.97
C MET A 128 -4.96 -11.50 -5.24
N LYS A 129 -4.49 -12.65 -4.72
CA LYS A 129 -5.34 -13.53 -3.92
C LYS A 129 -5.77 -12.88 -2.61
N TYR A 130 -5.01 -11.92 -2.13
CA TYR A 130 -5.27 -11.23 -0.87
C TYR A 130 -5.68 -9.77 -1.05
N THR A 131 -5.96 -9.37 -2.30
CA THR A 131 -6.35 -8.00 -2.63
C THR A 131 -7.81 -7.98 -3.04
N ASP A 132 -8.60 -7.18 -2.33
CA ASP A 132 -10.02 -7.05 -2.63
C ASP A 132 -10.29 -6.05 -3.75
N LEU A 133 -9.48 -4.99 -3.82
CA LEU A 133 -9.67 -3.94 -4.82
C LEU A 133 -8.33 -3.39 -5.28
N LEU A 134 -8.19 -3.25 -6.59
CA LEU A 134 -7.02 -2.63 -7.20
C LEU A 134 -7.49 -1.35 -7.90
N LEU A 135 -7.01 -0.21 -7.42
CA LEU A 135 -7.26 1.08 -8.07
C LEU A 135 -6.07 1.36 -8.97
N LEU A 136 -6.30 1.33 -10.26
CA LEU A 136 -5.26 1.58 -11.25
C LEU A 136 -5.37 3.02 -11.72
N ASP A 137 -4.40 3.82 -11.34
CA ASP A 137 -4.37 5.24 -11.65
C ASP A 137 -3.36 5.48 -12.77
N LEU A 138 -3.85 5.57 -13.99
CA LEU A 138 -3.01 5.78 -15.17
C LEU A 138 -2.68 7.26 -15.32
N LYS A 139 -1.41 7.59 -15.14
CA LYS A 139 -0.96 8.97 -15.23
C LYS A 139 -0.17 9.21 -16.50
N GLU A 140 -0.34 10.40 -17.06
CA GLU A 140 0.51 10.86 -18.14
C GLU A 140 1.86 11.28 -17.60
N ILE A 141 2.88 10.88 -18.30
CA ILE A 141 4.26 11.17 -17.91
C ILE A 141 4.80 12.32 -18.74
#